data_726828edaeafde187a1f297b579f97a5
#
_entry.id   726828edaeafde187a1f297b579f97a5
#
_cell.length_a   1.000
_cell.length_b   1.000
_cell.length_c   1.000
_cell.angle_alpha   90.00
_cell.angle_beta   90.00
_cell.angle_gamma   90.00
#
_symmetry.space_group_name_H-M   'P 1'
#
loop_
_entity.id
_entity.type
_entity.pdbx_description
1 polymer ?
#
loop_
_entity_poly.entity_id
_entity_poly.type
_entity_poly.pdbx_seq_one_letter_code
_entity_poly.pdbx_strand_id
1 'polypeptide(L)'
;MATFRKAAQQRIHRRIRKKVAGTAQRPRLAVHFSGKHVYAQVIDDDAGKTLVSAATTEEKIVGKSKPAANRASAELVGKAIAERLISKKVENVVFDRGGHIYHGKVKALADAARAGGLKF
;
A
#
# COMPACT_ATOMS: atom_id res chain seq x y z
N MET A 1 -19.62 0.56 -17.89
CA MET A 1 -18.35 1.29 -17.93
C MET A 1 -17.40 0.93 -16.80
N ALA A 2 -17.89 0.61 -15.59
CA ALA A 2 -17.04 0.16 -14.49
C ALA A 2 -16.22 -1.08 -14.85
N THR A 3 -16.80 -2.04 -15.58
CA THR A 3 -16.12 -3.26 -16.02
C THR A 3 -14.96 -2.98 -16.95
N PHE A 4 -15.11 -2.02 -17.87
CA PHE A 4 -14.05 -1.62 -18.81
C PHE A 4 -12.87 -0.98 -18.08
N ARG A 5 -13.13 -0.08 -17.14
CA ARG A 5 -12.09 0.58 -16.32
C ARG A 5 -11.33 -0.43 -15.48
N LYS A 6 -12.05 -1.38 -14.88
CA LYS A 6 -11.46 -2.43 -14.08
C LYS A 6 -10.53 -3.33 -14.90
N ALA A 7 -10.93 -3.70 -16.11
CA ALA A 7 -10.11 -4.50 -17.01
C ALA A 7 -8.84 -3.76 -17.43
N ALA A 8 -8.92 -2.46 -17.71
CA ALA A 8 -7.76 -1.62 -18.05
C ALA A 8 -6.80 -1.52 -16.86
N GLN A 9 -7.30 -1.30 -15.66
CA GLN A 9 -6.51 -1.24 -14.44
C GLN A 9 -5.79 -2.56 -14.17
N GLN A 10 -6.46 -3.68 -14.35
CA GLN A 10 -5.87 -5.01 -14.18
C GLN A 10 -4.75 -5.27 -15.17
N ARG A 11 -4.86 -4.79 -16.42
CA ARG A 11 -3.79 -4.91 -17.42
C ARG A 11 -2.56 -4.08 -17.03
N ILE A 12 -2.77 -2.87 -16.54
CA ILE A 12 -1.69 -2.00 -16.04
C ILE A 12 -1.00 -2.68 -14.86
N HIS A 13 -1.76 -3.20 -13.91
CA HIS A 13 -1.22 -3.90 -12.75
C HIS A 13 -0.38 -5.10 -13.14
N ARG A 14 -0.83 -5.91 -14.10
CA ARG A 14 -0.06 -7.06 -14.60
C ARG A 14 1.27 -6.66 -15.21
N ARG A 15 1.31 -5.55 -15.95
CA ARG A 15 2.57 -5.02 -16.50
C ARG A 15 3.53 -4.57 -15.42
N ILE A 16 3.02 -3.91 -14.40
CA ILE A 16 3.82 -3.49 -13.24
C ILE A 16 4.36 -4.72 -12.52
N ARG A 17 3.53 -5.73 -12.29
CA ARG A 17 3.89 -6.95 -11.58
C ARG A 17 4.99 -7.78 -12.27
N LYS A 18 5.16 -7.66 -13.56
CA LYS A 18 6.29 -8.29 -14.27
C LYS A 18 7.63 -7.70 -13.85
N LYS A 19 7.64 -6.43 -13.41
CA LYS A 19 8.84 -5.69 -13.01
C LYS A 19 8.97 -5.56 -11.49
N VAL A 20 7.88 -5.81 -10.75
CA VAL A 20 7.80 -5.62 -9.31
C VAL A 20 7.49 -6.94 -8.63
N ALA A 21 8.48 -7.49 -7.94
CA ALA A 21 8.32 -8.69 -7.13
C ALA A 21 9.00 -8.47 -5.78
N GLY A 22 8.38 -8.93 -4.69
CA GLY A 22 8.90 -8.76 -3.34
C GLY A 22 9.65 -10.00 -2.87
N THR A 23 10.72 -9.78 -2.10
CA THR A 23 11.49 -10.83 -1.43
C THR A 23 11.50 -10.57 0.07
N ALA A 24 12.07 -11.48 0.87
CA ALA A 24 12.18 -11.29 2.32
C ALA A 24 13.00 -10.06 2.68
N GLN A 25 14.06 -9.77 1.92
CA GLN A 25 14.93 -8.61 2.14
C GLN A 25 14.34 -7.32 1.60
N ARG A 26 13.53 -7.41 0.56
CA ARG A 26 12.88 -6.27 -0.08
C ARG A 26 11.45 -6.65 -0.48
N PRO A 27 10.55 -6.74 0.51
CA PRO A 27 9.18 -7.15 0.25
C PRO A 27 8.40 -6.11 -0.55
N ARG A 28 7.28 -6.54 -1.12
CA ARG A 28 6.42 -5.70 -1.94
C ARG A 28 5.39 -4.99 -1.06
N LEU A 29 5.40 -3.66 -1.11
CA LEU A 29 4.36 -2.85 -0.48
C LEU A 29 3.23 -2.65 -1.50
N ALA A 30 2.14 -3.37 -1.30
CA ALA A 30 0.96 -3.31 -2.15
C ALA A 30 -0.11 -2.44 -1.53
N VAL A 31 -0.74 -1.57 -2.33
CA VAL A 31 -1.82 -0.69 -1.90
C VAL A 31 -3.10 -1.01 -2.64
N HIS A 32 -4.22 -0.87 -1.95
CA HIS A 32 -5.54 -1.07 -2.51
C HIS A 32 -6.50 -0.02 -1.97
N PHE A 33 -7.32 0.55 -2.85
CA PHE A 33 -8.34 1.53 -2.48
C PHE A 33 -9.71 0.99 -2.83
N SER A 34 -10.61 0.96 -1.84
CA SER A 34 -12.03 0.74 -2.05
C SER A 34 -12.77 2.06 -1.90
N GLY A 35 -14.11 2.07 -2.02
CA GLY A 35 -14.88 3.30 -1.94
C GLY A 35 -14.68 4.11 -0.65
N LYS A 36 -14.50 3.43 0.49
CA LYS A 36 -14.38 4.08 1.80
C LYS A 36 -13.09 3.74 2.55
N HIS A 37 -12.27 2.85 2.02
CA HIS A 37 -11.11 2.34 2.76
C HIS A 37 -9.84 2.34 1.94
N VAL A 38 -8.73 2.48 2.63
CA VAL A 38 -7.37 2.35 2.10
C VAL A 38 -6.72 1.16 2.78
N TYR A 39 -6.10 0.28 2.00
CA TYR A 39 -5.43 -0.91 2.49
C TYR A 39 -3.98 -0.92 2.02
N ALA A 40 -3.08 -1.32 2.89
CA ALA A 40 -1.68 -1.53 2.54
C ALA A 40 -1.21 -2.87 3.10
N GLN A 41 -0.46 -3.62 2.31
CA GLN A 41 0.12 -4.91 2.71
C GLN A 41 1.56 -4.96 2.27
N VAL A 42 2.41 -5.54 3.11
CA VAL A 42 3.80 -5.81 2.76
C VAL A 42 3.95 -7.31 2.61
N ILE A 43 4.29 -7.75 1.40
CA ILE A 43 4.22 -9.15 1.00
C ILE A 43 5.60 -9.67 0.58
N ASP A 44 5.96 -10.84 1.12
CA ASP A 44 7.09 -11.63 0.62
C ASP A 44 6.55 -12.58 -0.45
N ASP A 45 6.79 -12.26 -1.71
CA ASP A 45 6.28 -13.05 -2.85
C ASP A 45 6.94 -14.43 -2.95
N ASP A 46 8.18 -14.57 -2.48
CA ASP A 46 8.87 -15.85 -2.50
C ASP A 46 8.22 -16.86 -1.55
N ALA A 47 7.81 -16.38 -0.36
CA ALA A 47 7.12 -17.22 0.62
C ALA A 47 5.60 -17.23 0.47
N GLY A 48 5.04 -16.32 -0.36
CA GLY A 48 3.60 -16.15 -0.51
C GLY A 48 2.94 -15.70 0.79
N LYS A 49 3.60 -14.83 1.54
CA LYS A 49 3.23 -14.47 2.91
C LYS A 49 3.14 -12.97 3.09
N THR A 50 2.09 -12.50 3.76
CA THR A 50 1.97 -11.10 4.18
C THR A 50 2.70 -10.89 5.49
N LEU A 51 3.70 -9.99 5.49
CA LEU A 51 4.51 -9.69 6.66
C LEU A 51 3.80 -8.74 7.62
N VAL A 52 3.27 -7.64 7.11
CA VAL A 52 2.49 -6.66 7.87
C VAL A 52 1.38 -6.10 6.99
N SER A 53 0.33 -5.59 7.62
CA SER A 53 -0.76 -4.92 6.93
C SER A 53 -1.25 -3.72 7.75
N ALA A 54 -1.91 -2.78 7.09
CA ALA A 54 -2.55 -1.64 7.73
C ALA A 54 -3.75 -1.22 6.87
N ALA A 55 -4.82 -0.77 7.52
CA ALA A 55 -6.03 -0.38 6.81
C ALA A 55 -6.82 0.66 7.60
N THR A 56 -7.62 1.45 6.89
CA THR A 56 -8.52 2.42 7.52
C THR A 56 -9.68 1.76 8.26
N THR A 57 -9.85 0.45 8.13
CA THR A 57 -10.80 -0.31 8.95
C THR A 57 -10.33 -0.44 10.39
N GLU A 58 -9.06 -0.16 10.69
CA GLU A 58 -8.49 -0.27 12.02
C GLU A 58 -8.70 1.04 12.80
N GLU A 59 -9.41 0.97 13.91
CA GLU A 59 -9.64 2.13 14.77
C GLU A 59 -8.35 2.75 15.30
N LYS A 60 -7.33 1.93 15.53
CA LYS A 60 -6.00 2.38 15.97
C LYS A 60 -5.33 3.34 14.98
N ILE A 61 -5.71 3.27 13.70
CA ILE A 61 -5.12 4.08 12.64
C ILE A 61 -5.93 5.36 12.43
N VAL A 62 -7.24 5.24 12.28
CA VAL A 62 -8.12 6.37 11.95
C VAL A 62 -8.86 6.94 13.15
N GLY A 63 -8.82 6.28 14.30
CA GLY A 63 -9.56 6.68 15.48
C GLY A 63 -11.07 6.56 15.24
N LYS A 64 -11.83 7.50 15.78
CA LYS A 64 -13.30 7.55 15.64
C LYS A 64 -13.77 8.32 14.41
N SER A 65 -12.84 8.70 13.51
CA SER A 65 -13.19 9.41 12.29
C SER A 65 -13.98 8.51 11.33
N LYS A 66 -14.83 9.13 10.51
CA LYS A 66 -15.57 8.39 9.49
C LYS A 66 -14.58 7.80 8.48
N PRO A 67 -14.72 6.52 8.09
CA PRO A 67 -13.87 5.94 7.07
C PRO A 67 -13.99 6.69 5.75
N ALA A 68 -12.86 7.01 5.15
CA ALA A 68 -12.81 7.64 3.83
C ALA A 68 -11.53 7.24 3.12
N ALA A 69 -11.61 7.02 1.81
CA ALA A 69 -10.44 6.75 0.99
C ALA A 69 -9.93 8.06 0.39
N ASN A 70 -9.27 8.88 1.22
CA ASN A 70 -8.75 10.19 0.83
C ASN A 70 -7.26 10.31 1.19
N ARG A 71 -6.66 11.48 0.91
CA ARG A 71 -5.24 11.73 1.19
C ARG A 71 -4.90 11.59 2.66
N ALA A 72 -5.75 12.13 3.55
CA ALA A 72 -5.51 12.07 4.98
C ALA A 72 -5.50 10.62 5.49
N SER A 73 -6.46 9.81 5.04
CA SER A 73 -6.52 8.38 5.38
C SER A 73 -5.32 7.63 4.81
N ALA A 74 -4.90 7.94 3.58
CA ALA A 74 -3.74 7.33 2.95
C ALA A 74 -2.45 7.64 3.73
N GLU A 75 -2.28 8.87 4.21
CA GLU A 75 -1.15 9.26 5.04
C GLU A 75 -1.11 8.47 6.34
N LEU A 76 -2.25 8.31 6.99
CA LEU A 76 -2.34 7.53 8.24
C LEU A 76 -1.96 6.07 8.01
N VAL A 77 -2.44 5.46 6.94
CA VAL A 77 -2.11 4.08 6.57
C VAL A 77 -0.62 3.95 6.23
N GLY A 78 -0.07 4.88 5.45
CA GLY A 78 1.35 4.90 5.09
C GLY A 78 2.24 4.97 6.32
N LYS A 79 1.92 5.86 7.26
CA LYS A 79 2.64 5.98 8.51
C LYS A 79 2.56 4.70 9.35
N ALA A 80 1.37 4.12 9.47
CA ALA A 80 1.16 2.90 10.24
C ALA A 80 1.93 1.72 9.65
N ILE A 81 1.90 1.54 8.33
CA ILE A 81 2.60 0.43 7.68
C ILE A 81 4.12 0.57 7.85
N ALA A 82 4.63 1.80 7.76
CA ALA A 82 6.04 2.08 7.98
C ALA A 82 6.47 1.71 9.39
N GLU A 83 5.73 2.17 10.40
CA GLU A 83 6.01 1.85 11.81
C GLU A 83 6.03 0.34 12.06
N ARG A 84 5.03 -0.37 11.53
CA ARG A 84 4.91 -1.81 11.71
C ARG A 84 6.04 -2.58 11.03
N LEU A 85 6.47 -2.14 9.85
CA LEU A 85 7.55 -2.80 9.13
C LEU A 85 8.92 -2.51 9.74
N ILE A 86 9.16 -1.26 10.15
CA ILE A 86 10.42 -0.88 10.82
C ILE A 86 10.58 -1.65 12.12
N SER A 87 9.48 -1.91 12.87
CA SER A 87 9.54 -2.71 14.08
C SER A 87 9.98 -4.16 13.81
N LYS A 88 9.86 -4.63 12.57
CA LYS A 88 10.36 -5.93 12.12
C LYS A 88 11.76 -5.84 11.51
N LYS A 89 12.41 -4.67 11.60
CA LYS A 89 13.76 -4.40 11.10
C LYS A 89 13.88 -4.53 9.58
N VAL A 90 12.81 -4.23 8.86
CA VAL A 90 12.79 -4.18 7.39
C VAL A 90 12.54 -2.74 6.95
N GLU A 91 13.45 -2.19 6.14
CA GLU A 91 13.35 -0.81 5.66
C GLU A 91 13.10 -0.73 4.15
N ASN A 92 13.68 -1.65 3.41
CA ASN A 92 13.63 -1.63 1.95
C ASN A 92 12.38 -2.35 1.44
N VAL A 93 11.62 -1.68 0.58
CA VAL A 93 10.43 -2.27 -0.05
C VAL A 93 10.38 -1.92 -1.52
N VAL A 94 9.63 -2.71 -2.29
CA VAL A 94 9.29 -2.41 -3.68
C VAL A 94 7.83 -1.94 -3.67
N PHE A 95 7.58 -0.75 -4.21
CA PHE A 95 6.23 -0.17 -4.17
C PHE A 95 5.39 -0.67 -5.35
N ASP A 96 4.28 -1.33 -5.03
CA ASP A 96 3.29 -1.80 -6.01
C ASP A 96 1.99 -0.99 -5.84
N ARG A 97 1.73 -0.10 -6.78
CA ARG A 97 0.57 0.78 -6.74
C ARG A 97 -0.73 0.12 -7.24
N GLY A 98 -0.70 -1.18 -7.56
CA GLY A 98 -1.90 -1.93 -7.93
C GLY A 98 -2.61 -1.46 -9.19
N GLY A 99 -1.88 -0.88 -10.15
CA GLY A 99 -2.45 -0.31 -11.35
C GLY A 99 -3.01 1.10 -11.17
N HIS A 100 -2.95 1.67 -9.96
CA HIS A 100 -3.36 3.05 -9.72
C HIS A 100 -2.29 4.04 -10.22
N ILE A 101 -2.73 5.21 -10.64
CA ILE A 101 -1.81 6.29 -11.04
C ILE A 101 -1.08 6.79 -9.79
N TYR A 102 0.24 7.03 -9.90
CA TYR A 102 1.04 7.58 -8.81
C TYR A 102 0.74 9.07 -8.62
N HIS A 103 -0.41 9.35 -7.98
CA HIS A 103 -0.94 10.69 -7.79
C HIS A 103 -1.94 10.69 -6.64
N GLY A 104 -2.15 11.84 -6.01
CA GLY A 104 -3.16 12.00 -4.97
C GLY A 104 -2.96 11.03 -3.80
N LYS A 105 -3.92 10.15 -3.58
CA LYS A 105 -3.94 9.18 -2.46
C LYS A 105 -2.73 8.25 -2.46
N VAL A 106 -2.36 7.73 -3.64
CA VAL A 106 -1.22 6.81 -3.77
C VAL A 106 0.07 7.52 -3.37
N LYS A 107 0.27 8.73 -3.88
CA LYS A 107 1.44 9.55 -3.55
C LYS A 107 1.46 9.89 -2.06
N ALA A 108 0.32 10.26 -1.47
CA ALA A 108 0.22 10.60 -0.05
C ALA A 108 0.63 9.41 0.84
N LEU A 109 0.18 8.22 0.52
CA LEU A 109 0.55 7.00 1.22
C LEU A 109 2.04 6.72 1.09
N ALA A 110 2.58 6.81 -0.14
CA ALA A 110 4.00 6.56 -0.40
C ALA A 110 4.89 7.57 0.32
N ASP A 111 4.55 8.85 0.28
CA ASP A 111 5.32 9.90 0.95
C ASP A 111 5.30 9.71 2.47
N ALA A 112 4.16 9.34 3.05
CA ALA A 112 4.03 9.06 4.47
C ALA A 112 4.87 7.84 4.89
N ALA A 113 4.87 6.80 4.08
CA ALA A 113 5.68 5.60 4.32
C ALA A 113 7.18 5.92 4.25
N ARG A 114 7.60 6.73 3.29
CA ARG A 114 9.00 7.20 3.20
C ARG A 114 9.40 8.06 4.38
N ALA A 115 8.53 8.96 4.81
CA ALA A 115 8.74 9.79 5.99
C ALA A 115 8.85 8.95 7.26
N GLY A 116 8.16 7.81 7.30
CA GLY A 116 8.23 6.85 8.41
C GLY A 116 9.48 5.97 8.40
N GLY A 117 10.34 6.08 7.39
CA GLY A 117 11.62 5.37 7.34
C GLY A 117 11.75 4.30 6.26
N LEU A 118 10.71 4.01 5.49
CA LEU A 118 10.80 3.03 4.41
C LEU A 118 11.57 3.61 3.22
N LYS A 119 12.31 2.73 2.55
CA LYS A 119 13.16 3.09 1.40
C LYS A 119 12.65 2.42 0.13
N PHE A 120 12.23 3.23 -0.80
CA PHE A 120 11.81 2.75 -2.13
C PHE A 120 11.75 3.89 -3.14
#